data_558a742cde04f86704ea66aa58d809ef
#
_entry.id   558a742cde04f86704ea66aa58d809ef
#
_cell.length_a   1.000
_cell.length_b   1.000
_cell.length_c   1.000
_cell.angle_alpha   90.00
_cell.angle_beta   90.00
_cell.angle_gamma   90.00
#
_symmetry.space_group_name_H-M   'P 1'
#
loop_
_entity.id
_entity.type
_entity.pdbx_description
1 polymer ?
#
loop_
_entity_poly.entity_id
_entity_poly.type
_entity_poly.pdbx_seq_one_letter_code
_entity_poly.pdbx_strand_id
1 'polypeptide(L)'
;MILTTALSSRRLPALSIGLAAILSAFGPGCAEMPEDLTAVDPDELLSDNGLKTINGMKVHNGLASGSGLNLDSSLKSPTGLNSGSGLMSSADGRTTVTYLVRCALPAGRSITKTDQNGKPYTFKGQIGVAPGWETGACTGTCERWVSACMLALVNTTGDHYPLWMVAENPAIGWGLDPAFPFQEGSFFGDIFTSPPSAYYCGGPDFRINPIPGRIGTAQVMPPYTNAAGTGGKCLPACTPADYPHQTEGVKACYGWNEVITVFHQ
;
A
#
# COMPACT_ATOMS: atom_id res chain seq x y z
N MET A 1 19.05 70.50 15.11
CA MET A 1 17.69 70.97 15.38
C MET A 1 16.87 69.69 15.64
N ILE A 2 16.69 69.36 16.91
CA ILE A 2 16.16 68.09 17.41
C ILE A 2 14.74 68.42 17.88
N LEU A 3 13.74 67.76 17.26
CA LEU A 3 12.37 67.80 17.76
C LEU A 3 12.02 66.44 18.40
N THR A 4 11.89 66.49 19.71
CA THR A 4 11.33 65.43 20.55
C THR A 4 9.83 65.60 20.67
N THR A 5 9.05 64.64 20.24
CA THR A 5 7.60 64.58 20.50
C THR A 5 7.30 63.46 21.51
N ALA A 6 6.70 63.89 22.61
CA ALA A 6 6.25 63.06 23.70
C ALA A 6 4.96 62.32 23.35
N LEU A 7 4.92 60.98 23.62
CA LEU A 7 3.69 60.18 23.53
C LEU A 7 3.03 60.10 24.92
N SER A 8 1.77 60.56 24.92
CA SER A 8 0.86 60.50 26.06
C SER A 8 0.31 59.05 26.21
N SER A 9 0.50 58.48 27.39
CA SER A 9 -0.07 57.19 27.81
C SER A 9 -1.54 57.40 28.23
N ARG A 10 -2.46 56.85 27.49
CA ARG A 10 -3.87 56.67 27.94
C ARG A 10 -4.07 55.28 28.49
N ARG A 11 -4.35 55.17 29.79
CA ARG A 11 -4.77 53.94 30.47
C ARG A 11 -6.25 53.68 30.09
N LEU A 12 -6.55 52.47 29.63
CA LEU A 12 -7.89 51.93 29.49
C LEU A 12 -8.22 50.95 30.63
N PRO A 13 -9.46 50.88 31.10
CA PRO A 13 -9.80 50.03 32.24
C PRO A 13 -9.90 48.56 31.89
N ALA A 14 -9.51 47.70 32.85
CA ALA A 14 -9.58 46.25 32.76
C ALA A 14 -11.07 45.84 32.75
N LEU A 15 -11.49 45.16 31.71
CA LEU A 15 -12.76 44.46 31.63
C LEU A 15 -12.50 42.97 31.96
N SER A 16 -12.93 42.55 33.13
CA SER A 16 -12.88 41.16 33.58
C SER A 16 -13.99 40.37 32.85
N ILE A 17 -13.63 39.60 31.85
CA ILE A 17 -14.53 38.62 31.24
C ILE A 17 -14.21 37.26 31.86
N GLY A 18 -15.19 36.73 32.58
CA GLY A 18 -15.15 35.39 33.15
C GLY A 18 -15.04 34.33 32.09
N LEU A 19 -13.96 33.57 32.14
CA LEU A 19 -13.72 32.43 31.24
C LEU A 19 -14.48 31.22 31.83
N ALA A 20 -15.68 30.97 31.31
CA ALA A 20 -16.36 29.71 31.51
C ALA A 20 -15.61 28.61 30.77
N ALA A 21 -14.89 27.76 31.52
CA ALA A 21 -14.23 26.58 30.97
C ALA A 21 -15.31 25.55 30.56
N ILE A 22 -15.63 25.51 29.27
CA ILE A 22 -16.33 24.36 28.69
C ILE A 22 -15.25 23.29 28.43
N LEU A 23 -15.18 22.33 29.39
CA LEU A 23 -14.48 21.07 29.13
C LEU A 23 -15.27 20.28 28.10
N SER A 24 -14.96 20.50 26.81
CA SER A 24 -15.33 19.57 25.76
C SER A 24 -14.43 18.35 25.90
N ALA A 25 -14.98 17.27 26.44
CA ALA A 25 -14.37 15.95 26.41
C ALA A 25 -14.35 15.48 24.95
N PHE A 26 -13.31 15.83 24.20
CA PHE A 26 -12.94 15.10 23.01
C PHE A 26 -12.27 13.81 23.47
N GLY A 27 -13.08 12.78 23.62
CA GLY A 27 -12.56 11.43 23.67
C GLY A 27 -11.79 11.17 22.36
N PRO A 28 -10.60 10.54 22.41
CA PRO A 28 -9.97 10.05 21.21
C PRO A 28 -10.86 8.91 20.69
N GLY A 29 -11.74 9.24 19.76
CA GLY A 29 -12.40 8.25 18.93
C GLY A 29 -11.35 7.64 18.01
N CYS A 30 -10.56 6.69 18.54
CA CYS A 30 -9.97 5.68 17.71
C CYS A 30 -11.17 4.92 17.12
N ALA A 31 -11.53 5.23 15.88
CA ALA A 31 -12.39 4.34 15.13
C ALA A 31 -11.67 2.99 15.13
N GLU A 32 -12.17 2.04 15.91
CA GLU A 32 -11.78 0.64 15.77
C GLU A 32 -12.04 0.29 14.31
N MET A 33 -10.97 0.02 13.59
CA MET A 33 -11.12 -0.54 12.25
C MET A 33 -11.89 -1.85 12.41
N PRO A 34 -12.92 -2.11 11.60
CA PRO A 34 -13.66 -3.35 11.68
C PRO A 34 -12.66 -4.51 11.64
N GLU A 35 -12.75 -5.40 12.61
CA GLU A 35 -11.87 -6.57 12.76
C GLU A 35 -12.00 -7.56 11.58
N ASP A 36 -12.89 -7.26 10.63
CA ASP A 36 -13.22 -8.11 9.50
C ASP A 36 -12.75 -7.56 8.14
N LEU A 37 -11.46 -7.20 8.05
CA LEU A 37 -10.81 -7.05 6.74
C LEU A 37 -10.54 -8.42 6.06
N THR A 38 -11.04 -9.50 6.65
CA THR A 38 -10.79 -10.87 6.20
C THR A 38 -11.96 -11.51 5.48
N ALA A 39 -13.11 -10.84 5.42
CA ALA A 39 -14.29 -11.34 4.72
C ALA A 39 -14.35 -10.82 3.29
N VAL A 40 -13.31 -11.09 2.50
CA VAL A 40 -13.48 -11.23 1.06
C VAL A 40 -13.92 -12.67 0.84
N ASP A 41 -15.05 -12.86 0.20
CA ASP A 41 -15.55 -14.16 -0.15
C ASP A 41 -14.46 -14.91 -0.95
N PRO A 42 -13.95 -16.05 -0.48
CA PRO A 42 -12.95 -16.79 -1.20
C PRO A 42 -13.40 -17.25 -2.59
N ASP A 43 -14.71 -17.30 -2.83
CA ASP A 43 -15.28 -17.67 -4.13
C ASP A 43 -15.22 -16.51 -5.16
N GLU A 44 -14.99 -15.27 -4.74
CA GLU A 44 -14.74 -14.13 -5.66
C GLU A 44 -13.32 -14.09 -6.23
N LEU A 45 -12.42 -14.96 -5.77
CA LEU A 45 -10.99 -14.94 -6.08
C LEU A 45 -10.57 -15.84 -7.24
N LEU A 46 -11.46 -16.64 -7.79
CA LEU A 46 -11.13 -17.67 -8.76
C LEU A 46 -11.69 -17.35 -10.13
N SER A 47 -11.14 -16.36 -10.81
CA SER A 47 -11.19 -16.37 -12.27
C SER A 47 -9.80 -16.78 -12.79
N ASP A 48 -9.76 -17.68 -13.74
CA ASP A 48 -8.52 -18.17 -14.35
C ASP A 48 -7.73 -17.09 -15.10
N ASN A 49 -8.25 -15.85 -15.15
CA ASN A 49 -7.78 -14.78 -15.99
C ASN A 49 -7.70 -13.43 -15.23
N GLY A 50 -6.86 -13.32 -14.23
CA GLY A 50 -6.69 -12.10 -13.44
C GLY A 50 -7.28 -12.23 -12.04
N LEU A 51 -7.00 -11.31 -11.17
CA LEU A 51 -7.35 -11.37 -9.75
C LEU A 51 -8.15 -10.15 -9.33
N LYS A 52 -9.39 -10.36 -8.87
CA LYS A 52 -10.17 -9.34 -8.19
C LYS A 52 -9.67 -9.18 -6.76
N THR A 53 -9.32 -7.95 -6.36
CA THR A 53 -8.87 -7.64 -5.00
C THR A 53 -9.35 -6.25 -4.58
N ILE A 54 -9.13 -5.90 -3.32
CA ILE A 54 -9.52 -4.62 -2.73
C ILE A 54 -8.25 -3.87 -2.32
N ASN A 55 -8.13 -2.59 -2.72
CA ASN A 55 -7.10 -1.74 -2.16
C ASN A 55 -7.62 -1.05 -0.89
N GLY A 56 -6.76 -0.75 0.04
CA GLY A 56 -7.11 -0.13 1.32
C GLY A 56 -5.90 -0.02 2.23
N MET A 57 -4.72 -0.41 1.73
CA MET A 57 -3.49 -0.30 2.48
C MET A 57 -3.06 1.16 2.55
N LYS A 58 -2.85 1.67 3.76
CA LYS A 58 -2.12 2.91 4.00
C LYS A 58 -0.64 2.59 4.05
N VAL A 59 0.13 3.08 3.10
CA VAL A 59 1.57 2.90 3.11
C VAL A 59 2.20 3.92 4.04
N HIS A 60 2.83 3.42 5.06
CA HIS A 60 3.65 4.22 5.94
C HIS A 60 5.02 3.56 6.09
N ASN A 61 6.07 4.35 5.81
CA ASN A 61 7.42 4.05 6.27
C ASN A 61 7.98 2.72 5.80
N GLY A 62 8.30 2.61 4.54
CA GLY A 62 9.09 1.53 3.96
C GLY A 62 9.33 0.29 4.84
N LEU A 63 9.23 -0.86 4.29
CA LEU A 63 9.47 -2.13 5.01
C LEU A 63 10.97 -2.34 5.32
N ALA A 64 11.74 -1.22 5.34
CA ALA A 64 13.18 -1.18 5.64
C ALA A 64 13.51 -1.52 7.09
N SER A 65 14.77 -1.35 7.45
CA SER A 65 15.32 -1.65 8.78
C SER A 65 14.44 -1.13 9.93
N GLY A 66 14.15 -1.96 10.91
CA GLY A 66 13.26 -1.64 12.03
C GLY A 66 11.83 -2.16 11.88
N SER A 67 11.44 -2.65 10.70
CA SER A 67 10.13 -3.30 10.48
C SER A 67 9.94 -4.60 11.26
N GLY A 68 11.02 -5.24 11.70
CA GLY A 68 10.98 -6.56 12.31
C GLY A 68 10.85 -7.70 11.31
N LEU A 69 10.92 -7.40 9.99
CA LEU A 69 11.00 -8.40 8.94
C LEU A 69 12.43 -8.87 8.74
N ASN A 70 12.60 -10.15 8.49
CA ASN A 70 13.82 -10.76 8.03
C ASN A 70 13.52 -11.59 6.79
N LEU A 71 13.96 -11.11 5.65
CA LEU A 71 13.69 -11.69 4.34
C LEU A 71 14.44 -13.01 4.10
N ASP A 72 15.52 -13.24 4.85
CA ASP A 72 16.25 -14.52 4.82
C ASP A 72 15.56 -15.65 5.61
N SER A 73 14.40 -15.32 6.19
CA SER A 73 13.63 -16.27 7.03
C SER A 73 12.19 -16.37 6.55
N SER A 74 11.56 -17.49 6.81
CA SER A 74 10.14 -17.69 6.51
C SER A 74 9.23 -16.78 7.35
N LEU A 75 8.11 -16.35 6.78
CA LEU A 75 7.10 -15.57 7.51
C LEU A 75 6.56 -16.29 8.74
N LYS A 76 6.46 -17.61 8.70
CA LYS A 76 6.00 -18.42 9.84
C LYS A 76 7.00 -18.46 10.97
N SER A 77 8.30 -18.36 10.67
CA SER A 77 9.32 -18.48 11.71
C SER A 77 9.25 -17.31 12.70
N PRO A 78 9.70 -17.50 13.95
CA PRO A 78 9.80 -16.40 14.92
C PRO A 78 10.70 -15.26 14.44
N THR A 79 11.68 -15.55 13.58
CA THR A 79 12.65 -14.58 13.05
C THR A 79 12.23 -13.94 11.74
N GLY A 80 11.27 -14.48 11.00
CA GLY A 80 10.83 -13.93 9.72
C GLY A 80 10.03 -12.64 9.85
N LEU A 81 9.14 -12.61 10.83
CA LEU A 81 8.45 -11.41 11.28
C LEU A 81 8.42 -11.44 12.80
N ASN A 82 9.08 -10.49 13.43
CA ASN A 82 9.20 -10.41 14.88
C ASN A 82 7.84 -10.16 15.52
N SER A 83 7.48 -10.99 16.49
CA SER A 83 6.38 -10.70 17.40
C SER A 83 6.75 -9.59 18.37
N GLY A 84 5.82 -8.73 18.67
CA GLY A 84 5.95 -7.71 19.72
C GLY A 84 6.84 -6.52 19.36
N SER A 85 7.40 -6.45 18.16
CA SER A 85 8.26 -5.35 17.73
C SER A 85 8.09 -5.02 16.25
N GLY A 86 8.69 -3.93 15.79
CA GLY A 86 8.60 -3.51 14.40
C GLY A 86 7.13 -3.31 13.98
N LEU A 87 6.74 -3.91 12.86
CA LEU A 87 5.36 -3.81 12.33
C LEU A 87 4.31 -4.35 13.32
N MET A 88 4.65 -5.32 14.14
CA MET A 88 3.70 -5.90 15.09
C MET A 88 3.40 -4.99 16.29
N SER A 89 4.20 -3.94 16.53
CA SER A 89 4.04 -3.05 17.69
C SER A 89 2.92 -2.01 17.57
N SER A 90 2.42 -1.73 16.37
CA SER A 90 1.39 -0.71 16.13
C SER A 90 0.23 -1.25 15.30
N ALA A 91 -0.93 -0.59 15.37
CA ALA A 91 -2.09 -0.92 14.54
C ALA A 91 -1.76 -0.76 13.04
N ASP A 92 -1.15 0.37 12.65
CA ASP A 92 -0.78 0.64 11.26
C ASP A 92 0.24 -0.38 10.73
N GLY A 93 1.20 -0.78 11.58
CA GLY A 93 2.16 -1.83 11.24
C GLY A 93 1.46 -3.17 11.00
N ARG A 94 0.50 -3.55 11.84
CA ARG A 94 -0.30 -4.77 11.65
C ARG A 94 -1.17 -4.72 10.40
N THR A 95 -1.71 -3.55 10.05
CA THR A 95 -2.38 -3.34 8.77
C THR A 95 -1.41 -3.59 7.61
N THR A 96 -0.19 -3.07 7.68
CA THR A 96 0.85 -3.35 6.68
C THR A 96 1.13 -4.86 6.57
N VAL A 97 1.23 -5.57 7.71
CA VAL A 97 1.41 -7.03 7.72
C VAL A 97 0.21 -7.74 7.08
N THR A 98 -1.01 -7.26 7.28
CA THR A 98 -2.20 -7.83 6.62
C THR A 98 -2.03 -7.82 5.10
N TYR A 99 -1.67 -6.69 4.52
CA TYR A 99 -1.47 -6.57 3.08
C TYR A 99 -0.24 -7.33 2.56
N LEU A 100 0.84 -7.35 3.35
CA LEU A 100 2.02 -8.13 3.04
C LEU A 100 1.69 -9.62 2.91
N VAL A 101 0.99 -10.17 3.90
CA VAL A 101 0.61 -11.60 3.91
C VAL A 101 -0.44 -11.88 2.84
N ARG A 102 -1.40 -10.97 2.64
CA ARG A 102 -2.39 -11.04 1.55
C ARG A 102 -1.71 -11.15 0.19
N CYS A 103 -0.70 -10.34 -0.08
CA CYS A 103 0.09 -10.40 -1.30
C CYS A 103 0.90 -11.69 -1.40
N ALA A 104 1.67 -12.00 -0.36
CA ALA A 104 2.65 -13.08 -0.39
C ALA A 104 2.03 -14.46 -0.48
N LEU A 105 1.01 -14.75 0.35
CA LEU A 105 0.47 -16.10 0.51
C LEU A 105 -0.86 -16.27 -0.24
N PRO A 106 -1.12 -17.46 -0.79
CA PRO A 106 -2.40 -17.76 -1.44
C PRO A 106 -3.53 -17.89 -0.41
N ALA A 107 -4.76 -17.83 -0.90
CA ALA A 107 -5.96 -18.11 -0.13
C ALA A 107 -5.85 -19.48 0.60
N GLY A 108 -6.40 -19.54 1.81
CA GLY A 108 -6.31 -20.73 2.66
C GLY A 108 -4.99 -20.87 3.45
N ARG A 109 -4.00 -20.01 3.21
CA ARG A 109 -2.76 -19.93 4.01
C ARG A 109 -2.81 -18.76 4.98
N SER A 110 -2.13 -18.88 6.11
CA SER A 110 -2.08 -17.81 7.12
C SER A 110 -0.83 -17.93 8.00
N ILE A 111 -0.49 -16.82 8.65
CA ILE A 111 0.48 -16.79 9.74
C ILE A 111 -0.17 -16.18 10.98
N THR A 112 0.31 -16.56 12.16
CA THR A 112 -0.09 -15.96 13.44
C THR A 112 1.13 -15.35 14.12
N LYS A 113 1.00 -14.09 14.54
CA LYS A 113 2.03 -13.34 15.28
C LYS A 113 1.39 -12.63 16.46
N THR A 114 2.16 -12.30 17.46
CA THR A 114 1.68 -11.55 18.63
C THR A 114 2.17 -10.11 18.60
N ASP A 115 1.40 -9.21 19.21
CA ASP A 115 1.86 -7.84 19.49
C ASP A 115 2.76 -7.80 20.75
N GLN A 116 3.18 -6.60 21.16
CA GLN A 116 4.02 -6.38 22.35
C GLN A 116 3.35 -6.77 23.67
N ASN A 117 2.02 -6.97 23.68
CA ASN A 117 1.25 -7.39 24.84
C ASN A 117 0.96 -8.89 24.84
N GLY A 118 1.48 -9.62 23.85
CA GLY A 118 1.23 -11.04 23.66
C GLY A 118 -0.13 -11.37 23.02
N LYS A 119 -0.91 -10.36 22.55
CA LYS A 119 -2.17 -10.59 21.86
C LYS A 119 -1.88 -11.20 20.48
N PRO A 120 -2.48 -12.35 20.14
CA PRO A 120 -2.28 -12.97 18.84
C PRO A 120 -3.12 -12.29 17.75
N TYR A 121 -2.55 -12.24 16.54
CA TYR A 121 -3.20 -11.79 15.30
C TYR A 121 -2.92 -12.81 14.21
N THR A 122 -3.96 -13.22 13.50
CA THR A 122 -3.85 -14.14 12.36
C THR A 122 -4.02 -13.35 11.07
N PHE A 123 -3.01 -13.38 10.23
CA PHE A 123 -2.98 -12.74 8.93
C PHE A 123 -3.21 -13.79 7.86
N LYS A 124 -4.22 -13.56 7.01
CA LYS A 124 -4.64 -14.50 5.96
C LYS A 124 -4.02 -14.13 4.62
N GLY A 125 -3.54 -15.11 3.88
CA GLY A 125 -3.14 -15.00 2.49
C GLY A 125 -4.36 -14.87 1.57
N GLN A 126 -4.14 -14.31 0.38
CA GLN A 126 -5.18 -14.13 -0.62
C GLN A 126 -4.63 -14.27 -2.05
N ILE A 127 -3.61 -13.50 -2.42
CA ILE A 127 -3.11 -13.37 -3.79
C ILE A 127 -2.05 -14.46 -4.08
N GLY A 128 -1.04 -14.58 -3.24
CA GLY A 128 -0.07 -15.68 -3.35
C GLY A 128 1.06 -15.44 -4.34
N VAL A 129 1.51 -14.20 -4.58
CA VAL A 129 2.61 -13.93 -5.51
C VAL A 129 3.96 -14.47 -5.06
N ALA A 130 4.08 -14.87 -3.80
CA ALA A 130 5.32 -15.38 -3.19
C ALA A 130 5.04 -16.52 -2.18
N PRO A 131 4.36 -17.61 -2.58
CA PRO A 131 3.92 -18.65 -1.64
C PRO A 131 5.07 -19.35 -0.91
N GLY A 132 6.26 -19.38 -1.49
CA GLY A 132 7.46 -19.94 -0.89
C GLY A 132 7.92 -19.21 0.38
N TRP A 133 7.56 -17.93 0.54
CA TRP A 133 7.92 -17.17 1.74
C TRP A 133 7.25 -17.68 3.02
N GLU A 134 6.19 -18.46 2.89
CA GLU A 134 5.58 -19.11 4.05
C GLU A 134 6.59 -19.93 4.86
N THR A 135 7.48 -20.65 4.17
CA THR A 135 8.39 -21.65 4.78
C THR A 135 9.87 -21.42 4.46
N GLY A 136 10.20 -20.52 3.54
CA GLY A 136 11.55 -20.20 3.11
C GLY A 136 11.83 -18.70 3.13
N ALA A 137 13.00 -18.30 2.63
CA ALA A 137 13.39 -16.91 2.44
C ALA A 137 12.59 -16.24 1.31
N CYS A 138 12.51 -14.92 1.35
CA CYS A 138 11.97 -14.10 0.27
C CYS A 138 13.04 -13.10 -0.17
N THR A 139 13.80 -13.45 -1.17
CA THR A 139 14.87 -12.62 -1.70
C THR A 139 14.74 -12.42 -3.22
N GLY A 140 15.25 -11.31 -3.73
CA GLY A 140 15.29 -11.02 -5.17
C GLY A 140 13.88 -10.93 -5.80
N THR A 141 13.56 -11.86 -6.69
CA THR A 141 12.26 -11.91 -7.39
C THR A 141 11.07 -11.98 -6.43
N CYS A 142 11.20 -12.68 -5.30
CA CYS A 142 10.16 -12.76 -4.28
C CYS A 142 9.85 -11.37 -3.69
N GLU A 143 10.87 -10.63 -3.26
CA GLU A 143 10.73 -9.27 -2.71
C GLU A 143 10.02 -8.36 -3.71
N ARG A 144 10.45 -8.41 -4.98
CA ARG A 144 9.91 -7.56 -6.04
C ARG A 144 8.46 -7.87 -6.37
N TRP A 145 8.06 -9.14 -6.42
CA TRP A 145 6.64 -9.50 -6.59
C TRP A 145 5.77 -9.03 -5.43
N VAL A 146 6.21 -9.22 -4.19
CA VAL A 146 5.49 -8.71 -3.02
C VAL A 146 5.43 -7.19 -3.04
N SER A 147 6.53 -6.53 -3.42
CA SER A 147 6.57 -5.07 -3.57
C SER A 147 5.57 -4.58 -4.60
N ALA A 148 5.57 -5.15 -5.81
CA ALA A 148 4.63 -4.78 -6.88
C ALA A 148 3.18 -4.94 -6.41
N CYS A 149 2.87 -6.05 -5.75
CA CYS A 149 1.53 -6.31 -5.22
C CYS A 149 1.13 -5.30 -4.13
N MET A 150 1.98 -5.06 -3.15
CA MET A 150 1.69 -4.07 -2.10
C MET A 150 1.52 -2.67 -2.69
N LEU A 151 2.35 -2.27 -3.65
CA LEU A 151 2.24 -0.99 -4.36
C LEU A 151 0.91 -0.88 -5.11
N ALA A 152 0.48 -1.95 -5.78
CA ALA A 152 -0.79 -2.02 -6.47
C ALA A 152 -2.00 -1.87 -5.53
N LEU A 153 -1.86 -2.23 -4.26
CA LEU A 153 -2.92 -2.14 -3.25
C LEU A 153 -2.91 -0.84 -2.43
N VAL A 154 -1.96 0.07 -2.68
CA VAL A 154 -1.85 1.33 -1.93
C VAL A 154 -3.07 2.22 -2.14
N ASN A 155 -3.62 2.73 -1.03
CA ASN A 155 -4.59 3.81 -1.01
C ASN A 155 -4.37 4.67 0.24
N THR A 156 -4.10 5.97 0.05
CA THR A 156 -3.79 6.89 1.16
C THR A 156 -4.97 7.24 2.03
N THR A 157 -6.19 7.13 1.52
CA THR A 157 -7.39 7.34 2.33
C THR A 157 -7.66 6.14 3.23
N GLY A 158 -7.18 4.96 2.86
CA GLY A 158 -7.48 3.69 3.51
C GLY A 158 -8.87 3.16 3.18
N ASP A 159 -9.56 3.78 2.21
CA ASP A 159 -10.82 3.26 1.69
C ASP A 159 -10.58 2.03 0.83
N HIS A 160 -11.60 1.19 0.72
CA HIS A 160 -11.56 -0.06 -0.03
C HIS A 160 -12.24 0.12 -1.39
N TYR A 161 -11.47 -0.05 -2.45
CA TYR A 161 -11.97 -0.03 -3.82
C TYR A 161 -11.64 -1.36 -4.49
N PRO A 162 -12.58 -1.98 -5.19
CA PRO A 162 -12.32 -3.18 -5.95
C PRO A 162 -11.35 -2.87 -7.11
N LEU A 163 -10.38 -3.74 -7.29
CA LEU A 163 -9.39 -3.65 -8.35
C LEU A 163 -9.30 -4.97 -9.08
N TRP A 164 -9.00 -4.90 -10.37
CA TRP A 164 -8.59 -6.04 -11.17
C TRP A 164 -7.09 -5.96 -11.44
N MET A 165 -6.37 -7.05 -11.27
CA MET A 165 -4.92 -7.10 -11.49
C MET A 165 -4.58 -8.13 -12.55
N VAL A 166 -3.60 -7.79 -13.40
CA VAL A 166 -3.01 -8.71 -14.35
C VAL A 166 -1.48 -8.67 -14.26
N ALA A 167 -0.83 -9.80 -14.45
CA ALA A 167 0.63 -9.90 -14.37
C ALA A 167 1.13 -11.22 -14.97
N GLU A 168 2.40 -11.27 -15.33
CA GLU A 168 3.12 -12.49 -15.65
C GLU A 168 3.55 -13.24 -14.36
N ASN A 169 2.59 -13.46 -13.49
CA ASN A 169 2.76 -14.23 -12.26
C ASN A 169 1.66 -15.29 -12.19
N PRO A 170 1.99 -16.58 -11.97
CA PRO A 170 0.99 -17.65 -11.95
C PRO A 170 -0.17 -17.46 -10.96
N ALA A 171 0.04 -16.67 -9.91
CA ALA A 171 -1.00 -16.39 -8.91
C ALA A 171 -2.00 -15.32 -9.38
N ILE A 172 -1.66 -14.53 -10.40
CA ILE A 172 -2.49 -13.45 -10.94
C ILE A 172 -2.95 -13.82 -12.35
N GLY A 173 -2.00 -14.02 -13.28
CA GLY A 173 -2.29 -14.34 -14.67
C GLY A 173 -2.71 -13.14 -15.53
N TRP A 174 -3.15 -13.44 -16.73
CA TRP A 174 -3.64 -12.50 -17.72
C TRP A 174 -5.16 -12.69 -17.92
N GLY A 175 -5.80 -11.67 -18.47
CA GLY A 175 -7.22 -11.63 -18.76
C GLY A 175 -7.89 -10.41 -18.16
N LEU A 176 -8.87 -9.84 -18.88
CA LEU A 176 -9.59 -8.64 -18.47
C LEU A 176 -10.98 -8.99 -17.97
N ASP A 177 -11.44 -8.29 -16.94
CA ASP A 177 -12.84 -8.31 -16.51
C ASP A 177 -13.53 -7.05 -17.05
N PRO A 178 -14.62 -7.17 -17.82
CA PRO A 178 -15.38 -6.02 -18.32
C PRO A 178 -15.93 -5.09 -17.24
N ALA A 179 -16.04 -5.56 -15.99
CA ALA A 179 -16.43 -4.73 -14.86
C ALA A 179 -15.34 -3.74 -14.44
N PHE A 180 -14.11 -3.91 -14.95
CA PHE A 180 -12.96 -3.06 -14.66
C PHE A 180 -12.36 -2.52 -15.97
N PRO A 181 -13.04 -1.59 -16.65
CA PRO A 181 -12.67 -1.17 -18.00
C PRO A 181 -11.49 -0.20 -18.05
N PHE A 182 -11.11 0.43 -16.92
CA PHE A 182 -10.13 1.50 -16.91
C PHE A 182 -8.77 1.02 -16.44
N GLN A 183 -7.79 1.03 -17.34
CA GLN A 183 -6.40 0.71 -17.01
C GLN A 183 -5.75 1.87 -16.28
N GLU A 184 -5.63 1.74 -14.95
CA GLU A 184 -4.98 2.74 -14.11
C GLU A 184 -3.49 2.85 -14.37
N GLY A 185 -2.78 1.75 -14.32
CA GLY A 185 -1.33 1.74 -14.52
C GLY A 185 -0.65 0.49 -14.00
N SER A 186 0.67 0.51 -14.03
CA SER A 186 1.51 -0.61 -13.67
C SER A 186 2.45 -0.26 -12.52
N PHE A 187 2.59 -1.17 -11.58
CA PHE A 187 3.31 -1.00 -10.31
C PHE A 187 4.46 -1.99 -10.23
N PHE A 188 5.62 -1.52 -9.81
CA PHE A 188 6.83 -2.33 -9.68
C PHE A 188 7.85 -1.65 -8.77
N GLY A 189 8.89 -2.39 -8.37
CA GLY A 189 9.95 -1.89 -7.50
C GLY A 189 10.35 -2.87 -6.42
N ASP A 190 11.07 -2.37 -5.43
CA ASP A 190 11.50 -3.12 -4.25
C ASP A 190 11.43 -2.21 -3.03
N ILE A 191 10.37 -2.40 -2.23
CA ILE A 191 10.13 -1.61 -1.01
C ILE A 191 10.91 -2.12 0.20
N PHE A 192 11.63 -3.24 0.07
CA PHE A 192 12.43 -3.83 1.14
C PHE A 192 13.87 -3.34 1.14
N THR A 193 14.31 -2.67 0.08
CA THR A 193 15.65 -2.06 0.00
C THR A 193 15.74 -0.77 0.82
N SER A 194 16.97 -0.34 1.09
CA SER A 194 17.23 0.96 1.71
C SER A 194 18.22 1.78 0.86
N PRO A 195 17.78 2.87 0.22
CA PRO A 195 16.41 3.40 0.18
C PRO A 195 15.45 2.47 -0.58
N PRO A 196 14.14 2.49 -0.28
CA PRO A 196 13.17 1.69 -1.00
C PRO A 196 12.98 2.21 -2.44
N SER A 197 12.75 1.30 -3.36
CA SER A 197 12.40 1.60 -4.74
C SER A 197 10.90 1.34 -4.96
N ALA A 198 10.16 2.36 -5.38
CA ALA A 198 8.73 2.25 -5.65
C ALA A 198 8.40 3.03 -6.92
N TYR A 199 7.84 2.35 -7.89
CA TYR A 199 7.56 2.92 -9.20
C TYR A 199 6.12 2.67 -9.63
N TYR A 200 5.61 3.65 -10.33
CA TYR A 200 4.31 3.63 -10.98
C TYR A 200 4.44 4.13 -12.41
N CYS A 201 3.79 3.45 -13.32
CA CYS A 201 3.69 3.86 -14.70
C CYS A 201 2.20 4.00 -15.05
N GLY A 202 1.73 5.24 -15.26
CA GLY A 202 0.32 5.53 -15.57
C GLY A 202 -0.14 4.83 -16.84
N GLY A 203 -1.28 4.16 -16.75
CA GLY A 203 -1.97 3.56 -17.89
C GLY A 203 -2.65 4.62 -18.77
N PRO A 204 -3.30 4.20 -19.87
CA PRO A 204 -4.02 5.12 -20.75
C PRO A 204 -5.18 5.84 -20.02
N ASP A 205 -5.77 5.19 -19.03
CA ASP A 205 -6.99 5.64 -18.37
C ASP A 205 -6.75 6.19 -16.95
N PHE A 206 -5.50 6.38 -16.54
CA PHE A 206 -5.17 6.75 -15.16
C PHE A 206 -5.84 8.03 -14.63
N ARG A 207 -6.44 8.84 -15.51
CA ARG A 207 -7.20 10.05 -15.18
C ARG A 207 -8.71 9.89 -15.33
N ILE A 208 -9.16 8.74 -15.79
CA ILE A 208 -10.59 8.45 -15.97
C ILE A 208 -11.10 7.82 -14.69
N ASN A 209 -12.14 8.40 -14.08
CA ASN A 209 -12.70 7.94 -12.81
C ASN A 209 -11.65 7.66 -11.71
N PRO A 210 -10.72 8.58 -11.41
CA PRO A 210 -9.61 8.27 -10.52
C PRO A 210 -10.12 7.91 -9.13
N ILE A 211 -9.64 6.79 -8.60
CA ILE A 211 -9.93 6.39 -7.23
C ILE A 211 -9.26 7.38 -6.26
N PRO A 212 -9.99 7.96 -5.30
CA PRO A 212 -9.40 8.86 -4.30
C PRO A 212 -8.27 8.17 -3.52
N GLY A 213 -7.20 8.92 -3.28
CA GLY A 213 -6.04 8.41 -2.52
C GLY A 213 -5.14 7.43 -3.25
N ARG A 214 -5.44 7.16 -4.52
CA ARG A 214 -4.54 6.38 -5.38
C ARG A 214 -3.33 7.20 -5.82
N ILE A 215 -2.37 6.48 -6.31
CA ILE A 215 -1.09 7.02 -6.69
C ILE A 215 -1.22 7.84 -7.98
N GLY A 216 -1.14 9.06 -7.89
CA GLY A 216 -1.12 10.06 -8.97
C GLY A 216 -0.67 11.38 -8.39
N THR A 217 -0.61 11.44 -7.07
CA THR A 217 -0.05 12.56 -6.34
C THR A 217 1.27 12.12 -5.72
N ALA A 218 2.36 12.79 -6.05
CA ALA A 218 3.74 12.54 -5.60
C ALA A 218 3.93 12.47 -4.06
N GLN A 219 2.85 12.55 -3.30
CA GLN A 219 2.86 12.59 -1.83
C GLN A 219 2.71 11.21 -1.17
N VAL A 220 2.41 10.17 -1.94
CA VAL A 220 1.99 8.89 -1.35
C VAL A 220 3.13 8.00 -0.92
N MET A 221 4.23 8.04 -1.63
CA MET A 221 5.42 7.24 -1.32
C MET A 221 6.70 7.95 -1.75
N PRO A 222 7.42 8.58 -0.85
CA PRO A 222 8.79 9.00 -1.16
C PRO A 222 9.74 7.77 -1.18
N PRO A 223 10.62 7.64 -2.14
CA PRO A 223 10.80 8.43 -3.34
C PRO A 223 9.95 7.90 -4.51
N TYR A 224 8.63 8.14 -4.46
CA TYR A 224 7.76 7.72 -5.54
C TYR A 224 7.97 8.63 -6.76
N THR A 225 8.48 8.07 -7.81
CA THR A 225 8.48 8.69 -9.14
C THR A 225 7.75 7.78 -10.09
N ASN A 226 6.94 8.34 -11.03
CA ASN A 226 6.63 7.52 -12.16
C ASN A 226 7.94 7.19 -12.88
N ALA A 227 8.04 5.99 -13.40
CA ALA A 227 9.24 5.54 -14.08
C ALA A 227 9.65 6.41 -15.28
N ALA A 228 8.76 7.27 -15.77
CA ALA A 228 9.03 8.25 -16.82
C ALA A 228 9.44 9.64 -16.26
N GLY A 229 9.38 9.86 -14.94
CA GLY A 229 9.71 11.15 -14.33
C GLY A 229 8.73 12.30 -14.68
N THR A 230 7.70 12.05 -15.46
CA THR A 230 6.87 13.07 -16.09
C THR A 230 5.36 12.84 -15.97
N GLY A 231 4.90 11.78 -15.27
CA GLY A 231 3.49 11.40 -15.28
C GLY A 231 3.02 10.89 -16.66
N GLY A 232 3.95 10.44 -17.47
CA GLY A 232 3.70 9.99 -18.84
C GLY A 232 3.25 8.54 -18.93
N LYS A 233 2.80 8.18 -20.12
CA LYS A 233 2.40 6.81 -20.47
C LYS A 233 3.55 5.82 -20.26
N CYS A 234 3.22 4.59 -19.89
CA CYS A 234 4.18 3.51 -19.69
C CYS A 234 5.05 3.19 -20.92
N LEU A 235 4.49 3.38 -22.10
CA LEU A 235 5.23 3.21 -23.36
C LEU A 235 6.06 4.46 -23.69
N PRO A 236 7.29 4.31 -24.19
CA PRO A 236 7.93 3.06 -24.68
C PRO A 236 8.76 2.30 -23.65
N ALA A 237 8.82 2.73 -22.39
CA ALA A 237 9.74 2.17 -21.41
C ALA A 237 9.26 0.86 -20.78
N CYS A 238 8.00 0.46 -21.02
CA CYS A 238 7.45 -0.82 -20.61
C CYS A 238 7.18 -1.71 -21.81
N THR A 239 7.46 -2.99 -21.66
CA THR A 239 7.20 -4.01 -22.67
C THR A 239 5.80 -4.58 -22.46
N PRO A 240 4.90 -4.53 -23.45
CA PRO A 240 3.59 -5.17 -23.36
C PRO A 240 3.71 -6.66 -23.05
N ALA A 241 2.64 -7.25 -22.52
CA ALA A 241 2.51 -8.69 -22.41
C ALA A 241 2.68 -9.38 -23.76
N ASP A 242 3.03 -10.66 -23.73
CA ASP A 242 3.18 -11.45 -24.96
C ASP A 242 1.81 -11.78 -25.57
N TYR A 243 1.80 -12.16 -26.86
CA TYR A 243 0.58 -12.61 -27.51
C TYR A 243 -0.03 -13.82 -26.77
N PRO A 244 -1.37 -13.87 -26.52
CA PRO A 244 -2.40 -12.94 -27.02
C PRO A 244 -2.70 -11.74 -26.09
N HIS A 245 -1.94 -11.49 -25.04
CA HIS A 245 -2.26 -10.59 -23.93
C HIS A 245 -1.71 -9.16 -24.07
N GLN A 246 -1.23 -8.76 -25.28
CA GLN A 246 -0.51 -7.48 -25.47
C GLN A 246 -1.29 -6.23 -25.08
N THR A 247 -2.62 -6.30 -25.06
CA THR A 247 -3.51 -5.19 -24.69
C THR A 247 -3.95 -5.24 -23.24
N GLU A 248 -3.57 -6.29 -22.52
CA GLU A 248 -4.04 -6.53 -21.15
C GLU A 248 -3.11 -5.92 -20.10
N GLY A 249 -1.87 -5.63 -20.45
CA GLY A 249 -0.93 -5.05 -19.51
C GLY A 249 0.51 -5.08 -20.02
N VAL A 250 1.44 -4.94 -19.09
CA VAL A 250 2.87 -4.96 -19.38
C VAL A 250 3.57 -6.03 -18.56
N LYS A 251 4.54 -6.73 -19.19
CA LYS A 251 5.31 -7.79 -18.53
C LYS A 251 6.61 -7.29 -17.91
N ALA A 252 7.11 -6.16 -18.37
CA ALA A 252 8.34 -5.56 -17.86
C ALA A 252 8.32 -4.05 -18.02
N CYS A 253 8.90 -3.33 -17.05
CA CYS A 253 9.10 -1.89 -17.10
C CYS A 253 10.50 -1.52 -16.63
N TYR A 254 11.24 -0.75 -17.44
CA TYR A 254 12.57 -0.25 -17.05
C TYR A 254 13.53 -1.33 -16.53
N GLY A 255 13.44 -2.55 -17.07
CA GLY A 255 14.25 -3.69 -16.63
C GLY A 255 13.69 -4.46 -15.43
N TRP A 256 12.56 -4.06 -14.88
CA TRP A 256 11.80 -4.81 -13.89
C TRP A 256 10.85 -5.77 -14.58
N ASN A 257 10.89 -7.04 -14.20
CA ASN A 257 10.00 -8.08 -14.75
C ASN A 257 8.83 -8.39 -13.78
N GLU A 258 8.94 -7.98 -12.54
CA GLU A 258 7.91 -8.15 -11.52
C GLU A 258 7.00 -6.91 -11.55
N VAL A 259 6.06 -6.91 -12.49
CA VAL A 259 5.15 -5.80 -12.77
C VAL A 259 3.71 -6.26 -12.64
N ILE A 260 2.89 -5.49 -11.94
CA ILE A 260 1.44 -5.73 -11.85
C ILE A 260 0.71 -4.55 -12.48
N THR A 261 -0.11 -4.82 -13.49
CA THR A 261 -1.01 -3.84 -14.10
C THR A 261 -2.36 -3.89 -13.40
N VAL A 262 -2.91 -2.73 -13.10
CA VAL A 262 -4.15 -2.56 -12.34
C VAL A 262 -5.22 -1.89 -13.19
N PHE A 263 -6.43 -2.38 -13.04
CA PHE A 263 -7.65 -1.85 -13.64
C PHE A 263 -8.66 -1.53 -12.53
N HIS A 264 -9.55 -0.57 -12.80
CA HIS A 264 -10.62 -0.15 -11.88
C HIS A 264 -11.95 0.09 -12.62
N GLN A 265 -13.01 0.32 -11.83
CA GLN A 265 -14.37 0.59 -12.30
C GLN A 265 -14.58 2.03 -12.75
#